data_5702bc07bf2f7b624a89fb6f3589afda
#
_entry.id   5702bc07bf2f7b624a89fb6f3589afda
#
_cell.length_a   1.000
_cell.length_b   1.000
_cell.length_c   1.000
_cell.angle_alpha   90.00
_cell.angle_beta   90.00
_cell.angle_gamma   90.00
#
_symmetry.space_group_name_H-M   'P 1'
#
loop_
_entity.id
_entity.type
_entity.pdbx_description
1 polymer ?
#
loop_
_entity_poly.entity_id
_entity_poly.type
_entity_poly.pdbx_seq_one_letter_code
_entity_poly.pdbx_strand_id
1 'polypeptide(L)'
;SQKKFQQSKAEYLSMKSQFEAAEAQLSLFGVSVKQLQEKGIQPLLQVKAPISGYVGSVHMNIGKYINAGDVLCEIIDKRQPLLRLVMYEKDIAEMNMNAPVEFRVNGMGDQVFNATVISIGQRVDEISRSLEVYAQVKEANPQFRPGMYVTAQLKK
;
A
#
# COMPACT_ATOMS: atom_id res chain seq x y z
N SER A 1 46.37 33.34 0.54
CA SER A 1 45.51 32.84 1.64
C SER A 1 44.05 32.73 1.24
N GLN A 2 43.45 33.67 0.51
CA GLN A 2 42.04 33.64 0.11
C GLN A 2 41.70 32.49 -0.85
N LYS A 3 42.59 32.18 -1.80
CA LYS A 3 42.41 31.02 -2.72
C LYS A 3 42.39 29.69 -1.98
N LYS A 4 43.29 29.51 -1.00
CA LYS A 4 43.31 28.29 -0.18
C LYS A 4 42.04 28.15 0.67
N PHE A 5 41.53 29.23 1.22
CA PHE A 5 40.27 29.23 1.98
C PHE A 5 39.06 28.86 1.11
N GLN A 6 38.98 29.45 -0.09
CA GLN A 6 37.89 29.09 -1.03
C GLN A 6 37.96 27.64 -1.47
N GLN A 7 39.16 27.12 -1.74
CA GLN A 7 39.37 25.72 -2.09
C GLN A 7 38.94 24.78 -0.95
N SER A 8 39.43 25.03 0.26
CA SER A 8 39.04 24.20 1.43
C SER A 8 37.55 24.27 1.73
N LYS A 9 36.92 25.43 1.51
CA LYS A 9 35.47 25.59 1.66
C LYS A 9 34.72 24.79 0.59
N ALA A 10 35.17 24.77 -0.65
CA ALA A 10 34.59 24.00 -1.72
C ALA A 10 34.72 22.48 -1.46
N GLU A 11 35.89 22.04 -1.01
CA GLU A 11 36.13 20.63 -0.62
C GLU A 11 35.23 20.21 0.54
N TYR A 12 35.11 21.05 1.57
CA TYR A 12 34.21 20.78 2.70
C TYR A 12 32.75 20.64 2.25
N LEU A 13 32.25 21.55 1.42
CA LEU A 13 30.89 21.50 0.92
C LEU A 13 30.65 20.26 0.06
N SER A 14 31.61 19.88 -0.77
CA SER A 14 31.55 18.66 -1.57
C SER A 14 31.47 17.42 -0.70
N MET A 15 32.34 17.28 0.29
CA MET A 15 32.34 16.15 1.22
C MET A 15 31.07 16.11 2.05
N LYS A 16 30.58 17.27 2.49
CA LYS A 16 29.32 17.37 3.23
C LYS A 16 28.14 16.87 2.40
N SER A 17 28.03 17.28 1.13
CA SER A 17 26.98 16.82 0.23
C SER A 17 27.05 15.31 -0.04
N GLN A 18 28.26 14.76 -0.19
CA GLN A 18 28.45 13.31 -0.35
C GLN A 18 28.02 12.55 0.92
N PHE A 19 28.37 13.06 2.09
CA PHE A 19 27.95 12.47 3.36
C PHE A 19 26.43 12.48 3.51
N GLU A 20 25.78 13.63 3.28
CA GLU A 20 24.32 13.76 3.34
C GLU A 20 23.61 12.83 2.35
N ALA A 21 24.16 12.69 1.13
CA ALA A 21 23.62 11.75 0.14
C ALA A 21 23.75 10.29 0.60
N ALA A 22 24.90 9.91 1.15
CA ALA A 22 25.11 8.56 1.69
C ALA A 22 24.20 8.27 2.90
N GLU A 23 24.03 9.24 3.80
CA GLU A 23 23.11 9.13 4.94
C GLU A 23 21.67 8.96 4.48
N ALA A 24 21.22 9.73 3.47
CA ALA A 24 19.90 9.57 2.89
C ALA A 24 19.70 8.18 2.28
N GLN A 25 20.69 7.64 1.57
CA GLN A 25 20.64 6.28 1.04
C GLN A 25 20.52 5.22 2.16
N LEU A 26 21.31 5.34 3.22
CA LEU A 26 21.26 4.43 4.36
C LEU A 26 19.90 4.48 5.08
N SER A 27 19.31 5.66 5.18
CA SER A 27 18.01 5.85 5.83
C SER A 27 16.87 5.11 5.12
N LEU A 28 16.97 4.94 3.78
CA LEU A 28 16.00 4.14 3.01
C LEU A 28 15.97 2.67 3.47
N PHE A 29 17.09 2.17 3.98
CA PHE A 29 17.19 0.81 4.53
C PHE A 29 16.94 0.77 6.04
N GLY A 30 16.54 1.88 6.65
CA GLY A 30 16.33 1.97 8.09
C GLY A 30 17.62 1.91 8.92
N VAL A 31 18.77 2.18 8.31
CA VAL A 31 20.10 2.19 8.96
C VAL A 31 20.50 3.64 9.23
N SER A 32 20.81 3.98 10.49
CA SER A 32 21.31 5.29 10.84
C SER A 32 22.84 5.29 10.91
N VAL A 33 23.45 6.44 10.59
CA VAL A 33 24.91 6.63 10.70
C VAL A 33 25.39 6.33 12.12
N LYS A 34 24.61 6.70 13.14
CA LYS A 34 24.92 6.40 14.55
C LYS A 34 25.03 4.89 14.81
N GLN A 35 24.10 4.11 14.27
CA GLN A 35 24.15 2.63 14.39
C GLN A 35 25.40 2.04 13.72
N LEU A 36 25.81 2.59 12.56
CA LEU A 36 27.04 2.17 11.89
C LEU A 36 28.29 2.50 12.68
N GLN A 37 28.33 3.68 13.32
CA GLN A 37 29.46 4.08 14.18
C GLN A 37 29.58 3.22 15.44
N GLU A 38 28.44 2.83 16.05
CA GLU A 38 28.41 2.03 17.26
C GLU A 38 28.67 0.53 17.01
N LYS A 39 28.10 -0.02 15.93
CA LYS A 39 28.08 -1.48 15.67
C LYS A 39 28.95 -1.92 14.51
N GLY A 40 29.52 -0.96 13.76
CA GLY A 40 30.23 -1.24 12.53
C GLY A 40 29.30 -1.68 11.39
N ILE A 41 29.91 -2.02 10.25
CA ILE A 41 29.17 -2.53 9.06
C ILE A 41 28.67 -3.93 9.38
N GLN A 42 27.34 -4.11 9.38
CA GLN A 42 26.71 -5.40 9.64
C GLN A 42 26.49 -6.16 8.31
N PRO A 43 26.79 -7.48 8.27
CA PRO A 43 26.58 -8.30 7.08
C PRO A 43 25.10 -8.63 6.84
N LEU A 44 24.22 -8.25 7.76
CA LEU A 44 22.79 -8.55 7.72
C LEU A 44 21.98 -7.26 7.71
N LEU A 45 21.06 -7.15 6.77
CA LEU A 45 20.07 -6.09 6.69
C LEU A 45 18.70 -6.62 7.10
N GLN A 46 18.06 -5.95 8.05
CA GLN A 46 16.70 -6.25 8.45
C GLN A 46 15.70 -5.47 7.59
N VAL A 47 14.95 -6.18 6.76
CA VAL A 47 13.81 -5.59 6.02
C VAL A 47 12.60 -5.59 6.93
N LYS A 48 12.12 -4.40 7.31
CA LYS A 48 10.96 -4.24 8.18
C LYS A 48 9.69 -4.04 7.37
N ALA A 49 8.56 -4.56 7.89
CA ALA A 49 7.25 -4.28 7.34
C ALA A 49 6.94 -2.76 7.45
N PRO A 50 6.51 -2.10 6.35
CA PRO A 50 6.19 -0.67 6.38
C PRO A 50 4.87 -0.38 7.09
N ILE A 51 3.98 -1.36 7.19
CA ILE A 51 2.66 -1.26 7.83
C ILE A 51 2.39 -2.48 8.70
N SER A 52 1.48 -2.32 9.66
CA SER A 52 0.93 -3.46 10.42
C SER A 52 -0.14 -4.16 9.59
N GLY A 53 -0.15 -5.49 9.59
CA GLY A 53 -1.11 -6.27 8.82
C GLY A 53 -0.86 -7.77 8.94
N TYR A 54 -1.50 -8.52 8.06
CA TYR A 54 -1.35 -9.96 7.96
C TYR A 54 -0.47 -10.30 6.76
N VAL A 55 0.43 -11.23 6.94
CA VAL A 55 1.24 -11.74 5.83
C VAL A 55 0.34 -12.52 4.88
N GLY A 56 0.32 -12.10 3.64
CA GLY A 56 -0.35 -12.80 2.54
C GLY A 56 0.59 -13.81 1.87
N SER A 57 0.86 -13.60 0.59
CA SER A 57 1.78 -14.44 -0.16
C SER A 57 3.23 -14.19 0.25
N VAL A 58 4.01 -15.26 0.38
CA VAL A 58 5.46 -15.20 0.66
C VAL A 58 6.20 -15.70 -0.57
N HIS A 59 7.08 -14.88 -1.15
CA HIS A 59 7.81 -15.18 -2.38
C HIS A 59 9.31 -15.42 -2.17
N MET A 60 9.73 -15.56 -0.92
CA MET A 60 11.12 -15.77 -0.55
C MET A 60 11.31 -17.08 0.20
N ASN A 61 12.50 -17.69 0.02
CA ASN A 61 12.97 -18.85 0.77
C ASN A 61 14.42 -18.61 1.19
N ILE A 62 14.86 -19.34 2.22
CA ILE A 62 16.24 -19.29 2.67
C ILE A 62 17.15 -19.72 1.52
N GLY A 63 18.19 -18.93 1.25
CA GLY A 63 19.14 -19.17 0.15
C GLY A 63 18.72 -18.60 -1.21
N LYS A 64 17.52 -18.03 -1.34
CA LYS A 64 17.10 -17.37 -2.59
C LYS A 64 17.85 -16.04 -2.74
N TYR A 65 18.43 -15.83 -3.92
CA TYR A 65 18.96 -14.51 -4.29
C TYR A 65 17.82 -13.55 -4.58
N ILE A 66 17.94 -12.31 -4.09
CA ILE A 66 16.92 -11.27 -4.18
C ILE A 66 17.54 -10.04 -4.83
N ASN A 67 16.89 -9.52 -5.86
CA ASN A 67 17.27 -8.27 -6.52
C ASN A 67 16.47 -7.08 -5.97
N ALA A 68 16.97 -5.88 -6.22
CA ALA A 68 16.20 -4.67 -5.96
C ALA A 68 14.92 -4.67 -6.82
N GLY A 69 13.77 -4.50 -6.17
CA GLY A 69 12.45 -4.54 -6.81
C GLY A 69 11.71 -5.87 -6.70
N ASP A 70 12.37 -6.94 -6.23
CA ASP A 70 11.69 -8.22 -5.99
C ASP A 70 10.70 -8.11 -4.83
N VAL A 71 9.50 -8.68 -5.03
CA VAL A 71 8.48 -8.78 -3.98
C VAL A 71 8.85 -9.91 -3.03
N LEU A 72 9.02 -9.59 -1.76
CA LEU A 72 9.35 -10.56 -0.71
C LEU A 72 8.11 -11.22 -0.12
N CYS A 73 7.15 -10.42 0.25
CA CYS A 73 5.84 -10.86 0.75
C CYS A 73 4.81 -9.73 0.55
N GLU A 74 3.55 -10.10 0.63
CA GLU A 74 2.44 -9.18 0.65
C GLU A 74 1.94 -8.97 2.06
N ILE A 75 1.63 -7.72 2.42
CA ILE A 75 1.04 -7.39 3.72
C ILE A 75 -0.37 -6.85 3.49
N ILE A 76 -1.34 -7.52 4.07
CA ILE A 76 -2.76 -7.21 3.95
C ILE A 76 -3.20 -6.40 5.16
N ASP A 77 -3.56 -5.15 4.93
CA ASP A 77 -4.21 -4.32 5.94
C ASP A 77 -5.73 -4.55 5.91
N LYS A 78 -6.29 -5.03 7.01
CA LYS A 78 -7.72 -5.32 7.15
C LYS A 78 -8.50 -4.25 7.90
N ARG A 79 -7.86 -3.14 8.26
CA ARG A 79 -8.52 -2.11 9.08
C ARG A 79 -9.65 -1.41 8.33
N GLN A 80 -9.50 -1.27 7.01
CA GLN A 80 -10.46 -0.58 6.16
C GLN A 80 -10.69 -1.36 4.87
N PRO A 81 -11.47 -2.46 4.91
CA PRO A 81 -11.76 -3.23 3.72
C PRO A 81 -12.62 -2.42 2.74
N LEU A 82 -12.29 -2.55 1.47
CA LEU A 82 -13.01 -1.92 0.37
C LEU A 82 -13.75 -2.98 -0.46
N LEU A 83 -14.96 -2.64 -0.87
CA LEU A 83 -15.69 -3.37 -1.90
C LEU A 83 -15.38 -2.76 -3.26
N ARG A 84 -15.02 -3.62 -4.21
CA ARG A 84 -15.04 -3.27 -5.63
C ARG A 84 -16.32 -3.80 -6.23
N LEU A 85 -17.20 -2.91 -6.60
CA LEU A 85 -18.49 -3.20 -7.21
C LEU A 85 -18.39 -2.92 -8.70
N VAL A 86 -18.98 -3.80 -9.51
CA VAL A 86 -19.10 -3.62 -10.96
C VAL A 86 -20.56 -3.25 -11.25
N MET A 87 -20.78 -2.06 -11.77
CA MET A 87 -22.08 -1.55 -12.11
C MET A 87 -22.26 -1.44 -13.62
N TYR A 88 -23.42 -1.80 -14.12
CA TYR A 88 -23.73 -1.61 -15.52
C TYR A 88 -24.18 -0.17 -15.82
N GLU A 89 -23.91 0.28 -17.04
CA GLU A 89 -24.21 1.64 -17.51
C GLU A 89 -25.66 2.07 -17.23
N LYS A 90 -26.61 1.18 -17.36
CA LYS A 90 -28.05 1.44 -17.11
C LYS A 90 -28.36 1.83 -15.67
N ASP A 91 -27.55 1.41 -14.72
CA ASP A 91 -27.78 1.58 -13.28
C ASP A 91 -26.97 2.76 -12.69
N ILE A 92 -26.12 3.41 -13.53
CA ILE A 92 -25.23 4.50 -13.10
C ILE A 92 -26.02 5.72 -12.58
N ALA A 93 -27.15 6.01 -13.20
CA ALA A 93 -27.96 7.19 -12.83
C ALA A 93 -28.50 7.13 -11.39
N GLU A 94 -28.64 5.95 -10.82
CA GLU A 94 -29.06 5.75 -9.42
C GLU A 94 -27.92 5.82 -8.42
N MET A 95 -26.66 5.85 -8.89
CA MET A 95 -25.46 5.84 -8.05
C MET A 95 -25.00 7.25 -7.70
N ASN A 96 -24.89 7.50 -6.41
CA ASN A 96 -24.37 8.75 -5.87
C ASN A 96 -23.21 8.50 -4.91
N MET A 97 -22.33 9.49 -4.79
CA MET A 97 -21.33 9.51 -3.73
C MET A 97 -22.02 9.46 -2.37
N ASN A 98 -21.41 8.73 -1.44
CA ASN A 98 -21.94 8.45 -0.11
C ASN A 98 -23.23 7.61 -0.06
N ALA A 99 -23.66 7.04 -1.18
CA ALA A 99 -24.82 6.14 -1.19
C ALA A 99 -24.58 4.93 -0.27
N PRO A 100 -25.58 4.54 0.54
CA PRO A 100 -25.48 3.35 1.37
C PRO A 100 -25.63 2.10 0.51
N VAL A 101 -24.77 1.12 0.77
CA VAL A 101 -24.77 -0.18 0.09
C VAL A 101 -24.93 -1.28 1.13
N GLU A 102 -25.88 -2.17 0.93
CA GLU A 102 -25.97 -3.43 1.67
C GLU A 102 -25.34 -4.54 0.84
N PHE A 103 -24.54 -5.39 1.50
CA PHE A 103 -23.91 -6.50 0.80
C PHE A 103 -23.87 -7.77 1.65
N ARG A 104 -23.78 -8.90 0.97
CA ARG A 104 -23.58 -10.22 1.54
C ARG A 104 -22.30 -10.82 0.96
N VAL A 105 -21.56 -11.51 1.80
CA VAL A 105 -20.32 -12.19 1.38
C VAL A 105 -20.63 -13.66 1.11
N ASN A 106 -20.26 -14.13 -0.07
CA ASN A 106 -20.45 -15.53 -0.42
C ASN A 106 -19.66 -16.44 0.56
N GLY A 107 -20.33 -17.42 1.12
CA GLY A 107 -19.74 -18.33 2.10
C GLY A 107 -19.84 -17.86 3.56
N MET A 108 -20.48 -16.73 3.85
CA MET A 108 -20.71 -16.22 5.21
C MET A 108 -22.20 -16.28 5.65
N GLY A 109 -23.00 -17.12 4.98
CA GLY A 109 -24.44 -17.23 5.26
C GLY A 109 -25.21 -15.99 4.82
N ASP A 110 -26.36 -15.75 5.48
CA ASP A 110 -27.28 -14.66 5.14
C ASP A 110 -26.99 -13.33 5.84
N GLN A 111 -25.81 -13.22 6.46
CA GLN A 111 -25.42 -12.00 7.16
C GLN A 111 -25.28 -10.82 6.20
N VAL A 112 -25.97 -9.72 6.52
CA VAL A 112 -25.93 -8.47 5.74
C VAL A 112 -24.96 -7.52 6.41
N PHE A 113 -24.11 -6.92 5.58
CA PHE A 113 -23.13 -5.91 5.98
C PHE A 113 -23.41 -4.61 5.27
N ASN A 114 -22.90 -3.51 5.82
CA ASN A 114 -23.10 -2.18 5.29
C ASN A 114 -21.79 -1.57 4.78
N ALA A 115 -21.90 -0.85 3.67
CA ALA A 115 -20.81 -0.07 3.11
C ALA A 115 -21.31 1.31 2.64
N THR A 116 -20.41 2.19 2.33
CA THR A 116 -20.73 3.51 1.79
C THR A 116 -19.88 3.77 0.55
N VAL A 117 -20.48 4.23 -0.52
CA VAL A 117 -19.78 4.58 -1.75
C VAL A 117 -18.81 5.72 -1.51
N ILE A 118 -17.55 5.51 -1.84
CA ILE A 118 -16.47 6.49 -1.67
C ILE A 118 -15.85 6.93 -2.99
N SER A 119 -16.03 6.16 -4.06
CA SER A 119 -15.52 6.50 -5.38
C SER A 119 -16.36 5.85 -6.46
N ILE A 120 -16.63 6.61 -7.51
CA ILE A 120 -17.31 6.14 -8.71
C ILE A 120 -16.35 6.33 -9.88
N GLY A 121 -16.06 5.26 -10.61
CA GLY A 121 -15.20 5.28 -11.78
C GLY A 121 -15.70 6.29 -12.81
N GLN A 122 -14.78 6.93 -13.49
CA GLN A 122 -15.11 7.92 -14.53
C GLN A 122 -15.01 7.35 -15.95
N ARG A 123 -14.66 6.08 -16.05
CA ARG A 123 -14.49 5.39 -17.32
C ARG A 123 -15.35 4.13 -17.33
N VAL A 124 -16.16 4.01 -18.36
CA VAL A 124 -16.92 2.78 -18.65
C VAL A 124 -16.01 1.86 -19.46
N ASP A 125 -15.93 0.60 -19.08
CA ASP A 125 -15.30 -0.44 -19.87
C ASP A 125 -16.16 -0.74 -21.10
N GLU A 126 -15.56 -0.63 -22.29
CA GLU A 126 -16.28 -0.71 -23.58
C GLU A 126 -16.82 -2.13 -23.86
N ILE A 127 -16.17 -3.15 -23.31
CA ILE A 127 -16.53 -4.55 -23.56
C ILE A 127 -17.67 -4.98 -22.63
N SER A 128 -17.49 -4.75 -21.34
CA SER A 128 -18.44 -5.16 -20.31
C SER A 128 -19.60 -4.18 -20.10
N ARG A 129 -19.51 -2.97 -20.69
CA ARG A 129 -20.46 -1.87 -20.46
C ARG A 129 -20.68 -1.59 -18.97
N SER A 130 -19.61 -1.63 -18.21
CA SER A 130 -19.64 -1.46 -16.78
C SER A 130 -18.60 -0.46 -16.30
N LEU A 131 -18.81 0.06 -15.10
CA LEU A 131 -17.82 0.88 -14.39
C LEU A 131 -17.57 0.30 -13.00
N GLU A 132 -16.41 0.62 -12.47
CA GLU A 132 -16.03 0.24 -11.13
C GLU A 132 -16.47 1.29 -10.11
N VAL A 133 -17.09 0.83 -9.04
CA VAL A 133 -17.47 1.65 -7.89
C VAL A 133 -16.80 1.07 -6.66
N TYR A 134 -16.21 1.92 -5.86
CA TYR A 134 -15.59 1.51 -4.60
C TYR A 134 -16.43 1.97 -3.42
N ALA A 135 -16.72 1.06 -2.53
CA ALA A 135 -17.43 1.35 -1.29
C ALA A 135 -16.62 0.90 -0.09
N GLN A 136 -16.60 1.74 0.94
CA GLN A 136 -15.92 1.46 2.19
C GLN A 136 -16.86 0.70 3.11
N VAL A 137 -16.40 -0.44 3.62
CA VAL A 137 -17.15 -1.24 4.59
C VAL A 137 -17.15 -0.53 5.95
N LYS A 138 -18.32 -0.41 6.56
CA LYS A 138 -18.48 0.26 7.85
C LYS A 138 -17.98 -0.57 9.03
N GLU A 139 -18.18 -1.88 8.96
CA GLU A 139 -17.88 -2.80 10.03
C GLU A 139 -16.84 -3.82 9.57
N ALA A 140 -15.61 -3.70 10.08
CA ALA A 140 -14.57 -4.66 9.78
C ALA A 140 -14.91 -6.02 10.42
N ASN A 141 -14.89 -7.08 9.61
CA ASN A 141 -15.05 -8.46 10.09
C ASN A 141 -13.70 -9.20 9.91
N PRO A 142 -13.18 -9.85 10.96
CA PRO A 142 -11.92 -10.60 10.89
C PRO A 142 -11.93 -11.72 9.84
N GLN A 143 -13.12 -12.22 9.47
CA GLN A 143 -13.28 -13.27 8.45
C GLN A 143 -13.17 -12.76 7.02
N PHE A 144 -13.24 -11.46 6.77
CA PHE A 144 -13.06 -10.91 5.43
C PHE A 144 -11.67 -11.22 4.90
N ARG A 145 -11.61 -11.62 3.65
CA ARG A 145 -10.38 -11.88 2.90
C ARG A 145 -10.43 -11.16 1.55
N PRO A 146 -9.34 -10.54 1.12
CA PRO A 146 -9.25 -10.04 -0.26
C PRO A 146 -9.59 -11.13 -1.26
N GLY A 147 -10.32 -10.78 -2.31
CA GLY A 147 -10.76 -11.73 -3.33
C GLY A 147 -12.06 -12.48 -3.03
N MET A 148 -12.69 -12.26 -1.88
CA MET A 148 -14.03 -12.80 -1.65
C MET A 148 -15.07 -12.15 -2.56
N TYR A 149 -15.96 -12.94 -3.10
CA TYR A 149 -17.10 -12.44 -3.87
C TYR A 149 -18.22 -11.96 -2.96
N VAL A 150 -18.85 -10.88 -3.39
CA VAL A 150 -19.97 -10.27 -2.68
C VAL A 150 -21.13 -10.04 -3.63
N THR A 151 -22.35 -10.09 -3.09
CA THR A 151 -23.55 -9.60 -3.75
C THR A 151 -23.99 -8.35 -3.03
N ALA A 152 -24.13 -7.23 -3.75
CA ALA A 152 -24.45 -5.94 -3.16
C ALA A 152 -25.71 -5.34 -3.80
N GLN A 153 -26.42 -4.55 -3.01
CA GLN A 153 -27.61 -3.81 -3.41
C GLN A 153 -27.52 -2.38 -2.87
N LEU A 154 -27.97 -1.43 -3.68
CA LEU A 154 -28.17 -0.07 -3.20
C LEU A 154 -29.34 -0.05 -2.23
N LYS A 155 -29.14 0.56 -1.09
CA LYS A 155 -30.23 0.80 -0.16
C LYS A 155 -31.00 2.04 -0.64
N LYS A 156 -32.25 1.81 -1.02
CA LYS A 156 -33.19 2.89 -1.35
C LYS A 156 -33.63 3.66 -0.10
#